data_a57dfaa829a9269d40df77f5daae2daf
#
_entry.id   a57dfaa829a9269d40df77f5daae2daf
#
_cell.length_a   1.000
_cell.length_b   1.000
_cell.length_c   1.000
_cell.angle_alpha   90.00
_cell.angle_beta   90.00
_cell.angle_gamma   90.00
#
_symmetry.space_group_name_H-M   'P 1'
#
loop_
_entity.id
_entity.type
_entity.pdbx_description
1 polymer ?
#
loop_
_entity_poly.entity_id
_entity_poly.type
_entity_poly.pdbx_seq_one_letter_code
_entity_poly.pdbx_strand_id
1 'polypeptide(L)'
;NKILLAENVYVDLELVLAVDVSSSVDEEEYQLQIRGVGAAFRHPDVIAAIESTGGNGIAVAMVQWSDNEEQALVGGWHIIKDAADAAEYARIIRRTPRIIAGGQTSIAGALSFSINEIKNNNIDSGRKVIDVSGDGRANNGIHPMNIRNLAIEENITVNGLVIINEEPFLDGYFERGVIGGRGAFMMIAEDYRDYAAMILQKLLREIGMPVS
;
A
#
# COMPACT_ATOMS: atom_id res chain seq x y z
N ASN A 1 26.06 10.58 29.45
CA ASN A 1 24.75 10.63 28.77
C ASN A 1 24.63 9.40 27.87
N LYS A 2 23.93 8.37 28.35
CA LYS A 2 23.47 7.28 27.50
C LYS A 2 22.33 7.86 26.67
N ILE A 3 22.54 7.99 25.35
CA ILE A 3 21.45 8.15 24.40
C ILE A 3 20.71 6.82 24.45
N LEU A 4 19.54 6.78 25.08
CA LEU A 4 18.58 5.71 24.92
C LEU A 4 18.10 5.82 23.47
N LEU A 5 18.63 4.98 22.59
CA LEU A 5 18.00 4.73 21.30
C LEU A 5 16.61 4.16 21.62
N ALA A 6 15.56 4.75 21.11
CA ALA A 6 14.23 4.18 21.22
C ALA A 6 14.31 2.76 20.63
N GLU A 7 13.88 1.75 21.41
CA GLU A 7 13.79 0.39 20.89
C GLU A 7 12.84 0.39 19.70
N ASN A 8 13.24 -0.23 18.60
CA ASN A 8 12.37 -0.41 17.45
C ASN A 8 11.13 -1.22 17.88
N VAL A 9 9.99 -0.80 17.38
CA VAL A 9 8.75 -1.57 17.58
C VAL A 9 8.74 -2.72 16.59
N TYR A 10 8.50 -3.95 17.07
CA TYR A 10 8.37 -5.11 16.19
C TYR A 10 6.89 -5.38 15.85
N VAL A 11 6.63 -5.66 14.57
CA VAL A 11 5.33 -6.07 14.04
C VAL A 11 5.48 -7.30 13.14
N ASP A 12 4.38 -8.00 12.86
CA ASP A 12 4.41 -9.19 12.00
C ASP A 12 4.42 -8.81 10.51
N LEU A 13 3.87 -7.63 10.18
CA LEU A 13 3.80 -7.10 8.81
C LEU A 13 3.95 -5.58 8.83
N GLU A 14 4.85 -5.04 8.00
CA GLU A 14 4.81 -3.65 7.55
C GLU A 14 4.13 -3.60 6.19
N LEU A 15 3.12 -2.74 6.04
CA LEU A 15 2.33 -2.59 4.82
C LEU A 15 2.25 -1.11 4.42
N VAL A 16 2.74 -0.78 3.24
CA VAL A 16 2.50 0.52 2.61
C VAL A 16 1.41 0.36 1.56
N LEU A 17 0.33 1.12 1.70
CA LEU A 17 -0.72 1.28 0.70
C LEU A 17 -0.36 2.49 -0.18
N ALA A 18 0.21 2.25 -1.35
CA ALA A 18 0.59 3.29 -2.30
C ALA A 18 -0.57 3.53 -3.28
N VAL A 19 -1.31 4.61 -3.06
CA VAL A 19 -2.57 4.94 -3.75
C VAL A 19 -2.31 5.96 -4.84
N ASP A 20 -2.68 5.61 -6.07
CA ASP A 20 -2.60 6.48 -7.24
C ASP A 20 -3.55 7.69 -7.09
N VAL A 21 -2.98 8.88 -7.29
CA VAL A 21 -3.70 10.14 -7.38
C VAL A 21 -3.22 10.96 -8.58
N SER A 22 -2.72 10.29 -9.63
CA SER A 22 -2.36 10.91 -10.90
C SER A 22 -3.58 11.55 -11.58
N SER A 23 -3.37 12.22 -12.70
CA SER A 23 -4.44 13.01 -13.35
C SER A 23 -5.56 12.18 -13.95
N SER A 24 -5.36 10.87 -14.16
CA SER A 24 -6.42 9.92 -14.57
C SER A 24 -7.44 9.67 -13.45
N VAL A 25 -7.02 9.80 -12.19
CA VAL A 25 -7.89 9.59 -11.02
C VAL A 25 -8.61 10.87 -10.68
N ASP A 26 -9.92 10.90 -10.82
CA ASP A 26 -10.72 12.04 -10.41
C ASP A 26 -11.03 12.04 -8.88
N GLU A 27 -11.72 13.08 -8.40
CA GLU A 27 -12.02 13.19 -6.96
C GLU A 27 -13.01 12.12 -6.49
N GLU A 28 -13.96 11.70 -7.32
CA GLU A 28 -14.92 10.66 -6.96
C GLU A 28 -14.22 9.30 -6.85
N GLU A 29 -13.34 8.99 -7.78
CA GLU A 29 -12.50 7.78 -7.80
C GLU A 29 -11.54 7.73 -6.60
N TYR A 30 -10.89 8.86 -6.28
CA TYR A 30 -10.10 8.97 -5.06
C TYR A 30 -10.94 8.68 -3.81
N GLN A 31 -12.15 9.24 -3.73
CA GLN A 31 -13.05 8.97 -2.59
C GLN A 31 -13.50 7.51 -2.52
N LEU A 32 -13.67 6.83 -3.66
CA LEU A 32 -13.95 5.38 -3.70
C LEU A 32 -12.79 4.58 -3.13
N GLN A 33 -11.54 4.92 -3.47
CA GLN A 33 -10.34 4.28 -2.89
C GLN A 33 -10.31 4.45 -1.36
N ILE A 34 -10.42 5.68 -0.87
CA ILE A 34 -10.35 6.01 0.57
C ILE A 34 -11.47 5.32 1.36
N ARG A 35 -12.70 5.32 0.83
CA ARG A 35 -13.84 4.63 1.44
C ARG A 35 -13.64 3.13 1.45
N GLY A 36 -13.09 2.57 0.38
CA GLY A 36 -12.80 1.15 0.25
C GLY A 36 -11.77 0.68 1.28
N VAL A 37 -10.64 1.39 1.41
CA VAL A 37 -9.62 1.11 2.42
C VAL A 37 -10.20 1.22 3.82
N GLY A 38 -10.90 2.32 4.14
CA GLY A 38 -11.50 2.52 5.46
C GLY A 38 -12.58 1.49 5.80
N ALA A 39 -13.33 0.98 4.81
CA ALA A 39 -14.30 -0.10 5.00
C ALA A 39 -13.60 -1.45 5.25
N ALA A 40 -12.54 -1.75 4.51
CA ALA A 40 -11.78 -2.99 4.64
C ALA A 40 -11.16 -3.14 6.03
N PHE A 41 -10.55 -2.09 6.60
CA PHE A 41 -10.01 -2.13 7.97
C PHE A 41 -11.09 -2.23 9.07
N ARG A 42 -12.35 -2.02 8.75
CA ARG A 42 -13.49 -2.25 9.66
C ARG A 42 -14.16 -3.60 9.45
N HIS A 43 -13.73 -4.37 8.45
CA HIS A 43 -14.33 -5.66 8.16
C HIS A 43 -13.90 -6.69 9.22
N PRO A 44 -14.85 -7.48 9.77
CA PRO A 44 -14.54 -8.46 10.82
C PRO A 44 -13.43 -9.44 10.44
N ASP A 45 -13.40 -9.89 9.20
CA ASP A 45 -12.40 -10.86 8.73
C ASP A 45 -11.00 -10.24 8.65
N VAL A 46 -10.86 -8.95 8.31
CA VAL A 46 -9.58 -8.24 8.34
C VAL A 46 -9.10 -8.07 9.76
N ILE A 47 -9.99 -7.71 10.69
CA ILE A 47 -9.69 -7.60 12.12
C ILE A 47 -9.23 -8.96 12.65
N ALA A 48 -9.97 -10.03 12.37
CA ALA A 48 -9.61 -11.38 12.78
C ALA A 48 -8.27 -11.83 12.18
N ALA A 49 -7.98 -11.48 10.92
CA ALA A 49 -6.69 -11.75 10.30
C ALA A 49 -5.55 -11.02 11.03
N ILE A 50 -5.72 -9.74 11.38
CA ILE A 50 -4.74 -8.95 12.16
C ILE A 50 -4.51 -9.59 13.53
N GLU A 51 -5.56 -9.92 14.26
CA GLU A 51 -5.48 -10.53 15.59
C GLU A 51 -4.86 -11.93 15.57
N SER A 52 -4.93 -12.63 14.41
CA SER A 52 -4.34 -13.96 14.21
C SER A 52 -2.88 -13.94 13.75
N THR A 53 -2.30 -12.78 13.47
CA THR A 53 -0.84 -12.68 13.24
C THR A 53 -0.08 -13.08 14.50
N GLY A 54 1.24 -13.16 14.48
CA GLY A 54 2.07 -13.63 15.61
C GLY A 54 1.89 -12.88 16.95
N GLY A 55 0.88 -12.02 17.07
CA GLY A 55 0.53 -11.26 18.27
C GLY A 55 1.17 -9.87 18.36
N ASN A 56 1.99 -9.49 17.37
CA ASN A 56 2.62 -8.17 17.32
C ASN A 56 1.81 -7.18 16.48
N GLY A 57 0.79 -7.66 15.75
CA GLY A 57 -0.04 -6.87 14.85
C GLY A 57 0.67 -6.47 13.57
N ILE A 58 0.14 -5.46 12.90
CA ILE A 58 0.67 -4.93 11.65
C ILE A 58 0.94 -3.44 11.77
N ALA A 59 1.92 -2.92 11.04
CA ALA A 59 2.11 -1.49 10.83
C ALA A 59 1.65 -1.12 9.43
N VAL A 60 0.80 -0.11 9.31
CA VAL A 60 0.25 0.33 8.02
C VAL A 60 0.51 1.82 7.82
N ALA A 61 0.90 2.17 6.61
CA ALA A 61 1.02 3.54 6.15
C ALA A 61 0.33 3.71 4.79
N MET A 62 -0.21 4.90 4.52
CA MET A 62 -0.74 5.25 3.21
C MET A 62 0.14 6.30 2.55
N VAL A 63 0.47 6.08 1.29
CA VAL A 63 1.21 7.00 0.44
C VAL A 63 0.34 7.40 -0.73
N GLN A 64 0.10 8.69 -0.92
CA GLN A 64 -0.43 9.23 -2.17
C GLN A 64 0.74 9.46 -3.14
N TRP A 65 0.54 9.16 -4.43
CA TRP A 65 1.59 9.33 -5.42
C TRP A 65 1.03 9.72 -6.80
N SER A 66 1.83 10.47 -7.56
CA SER A 66 1.57 10.81 -8.96
C SER A 66 2.88 10.88 -9.76
N ASP A 67 3.44 12.06 -9.93
CA ASP A 67 4.70 12.32 -10.63
C ASP A 67 5.93 11.71 -9.92
N ASN A 68 7.07 11.72 -10.58
CA ASN A 68 8.32 11.15 -10.06
C ASN A 68 8.80 11.82 -8.75
N GLU A 69 8.43 13.06 -8.50
CA GLU A 69 8.76 13.82 -7.28
C GLU A 69 7.55 14.17 -6.42
N GLU A 70 6.38 13.61 -6.77
CA GLU A 70 5.10 13.90 -6.11
C GLU A 70 4.60 12.68 -5.34
N GLN A 71 5.13 12.46 -4.15
CA GLN A 71 4.67 11.44 -3.20
C GLN A 71 4.52 12.04 -1.82
N ALA A 72 3.57 11.53 -1.05
CA ALA A 72 3.35 12.00 0.31
C ALA A 72 2.84 10.87 1.21
N LEU A 73 3.49 10.71 2.36
CA LEU A 73 2.96 9.92 3.46
C LEU A 73 1.79 10.67 4.11
N VAL A 74 0.61 10.06 4.12
CA VAL A 74 -0.59 10.66 4.68
C VAL A 74 -1.04 9.92 5.94
N GLY A 75 -1.28 10.67 7.00
CA GLY A 75 -1.70 10.11 8.29
C GLY A 75 -0.60 9.44 9.12
N GLY A 76 0.61 9.24 8.56
CA GLY A 76 1.72 8.58 9.25
C GLY A 76 1.61 7.05 9.31
N TRP A 77 2.53 6.42 10.04
CA TRP A 77 2.50 4.98 10.34
C TRP A 77 1.57 4.69 11.51
N HIS A 78 0.77 3.64 11.39
CA HIS A 78 -0.15 3.17 12.42
C HIS A 78 0.08 1.70 12.74
N ILE A 79 0.23 1.39 14.03
CA ILE A 79 0.29 0.00 14.50
C ILE A 79 -1.13 -0.44 14.84
N ILE A 80 -1.55 -1.53 14.26
CA ILE A 80 -2.90 -2.09 14.39
C ILE A 80 -2.77 -3.50 14.95
N LYS A 81 -3.34 -3.72 16.13
CA LYS A 81 -3.30 -5.01 16.84
C LYS A 81 -4.68 -5.61 17.06
N ASP A 82 -5.70 -4.76 17.13
CA ASP A 82 -7.06 -5.15 17.47
C ASP A 82 -8.11 -4.31 16.74
N ALA A 83 -9.37 -4.58 17.03
CA ALA A 83 -10.52 -3.89 16.46
C ALA A 83 -10.55 -2.38 16.76
N ALA A 84 -10.02 -1.94 17.91
CA ALA A 84 -10.01 -0.52 18.29
C ALA A 84 -9.00 0.25 17.47
N ASP A 85 -7.79 -0.28 17.31
CA ASP A 85 -6.74 0.28 16.44
C ASP A 85 -7.19 0.32 14.98
N ALA A 86 -7.82 -0.76 14.49
CA ALA A 86 -8.35 -0.84 13.12
C ALA A 86 -9.45 0.21 12.87
N ALA A 87 -10.34 0.41 13.84
CA ALA A 87 -11.39 1.43 13.75
C ALA A 87 -10.81 2.86 13.76
N GLU A 88 -9.78 3.11 14.54
CA GLU A 88 -9.09 4.41 14.57
C GLU A 88 -8.36 4.68 13.25
N TYR A 89 -7.61 3.72 12.72
CA TYR A 89 -6.97 3.84 11.41
C TYR A 89 -8.00 4.10 10.29
N ALA A 90 -9.10 3.33 10.26
CA ALA A 90 -10.17 3.55 9.31
C ALA A 90 -10.78 4.96 9.41
N ARG A 91 -10.88 5.51 10.63
CA ARG A 91 -11.36 6.89 10.86
C ARG A 91 -10.40 7.93 10.30
N ILE A 92 -9.09 7.72 10.48
CA ILE A 92 -8.04 8.60 9.94
C ILE A 92 -8.07 8.57 8.42
N ILE A 93 -8.02 7.40 7.81
CA ILE A 93 -8.03 7.25 6.36
C ILE A 93 -9.25 7.91 5.72
N ARG A 94 -10.44 7.70 6.25
CA ARG A 94 -11.68 8.30 5.72
C ARG A 94 -11.71 9.83 5.76
N ARG A 95 -10.82 10.46 6.52
CA ARG A 95 -10.68 11.92 6.63
C ARG A 95 -9.47 12.46 5.88
N THR A 96 -8.68 11.57 5.30
CA THR A 96 -7.47 11.95 4.57
C THR A 96 -7.86 12.64 3.27
N PRO A 97 -7.49 13.92 3.09
CA PRO A 97 -7.75 14.63 1.84
C PRO A 97 -6.78 14.17 0.75
N ARG A 98 -7.16 14.34 -0.49
CA ARG A 98 -6.22 14.31 -1.60
C ARG A 98 -5.31 15.55 -1.48
N ILE A 99 -4.02 15.34 -1.24
CA ILE A 99 -3.06 16.44 -1.04
C ILE A 99 -2.19 16.70 -2.26
N ILE A 100 -2.11 15.73 -3.16
CA ILE A 100 -1.44 15.85 -4.46
C ILE A 100 -2.51 16.19 -5.51
N ALA A 101 -2.29 17.26 -6.26
CA ALA A 101 -3.30 17.80 -7.19
C ALA A 101 -3.48 16.99 -8.49
N GLY A 102 -2.76 15.91 -8.66
CA GLY A 102 -2.64 15.12 -9.88
C GLY A 102 -1.26 15.31 -10.50
N GLY A 103 -1.06 14.77 -11.67
CA GLY A 103 0.23 14.78 -12.35
C GLY A 103 0.36 13.61 -13.30
N GLN A 104 1.56 13.32 -13.74
CA GLN A 104 1.88 12.14 -14.52
C GLN A 104 1.86 10.89 -13.62
N THR A 105 2.14 9.73 -14.18
CA THR A 105 2.10 8.44 -13.47
C THR A 105 3.51 7.90 -13.30
N SER A 106 4.06 7.98 -12.08
CA SER A 106 5.39 7.43 -11.75
C SER A 106 5.32 6.33 -10.71
N ILE A 107 5.09 5.10 -11.14
CA ILE A 107 5.12 3.93 -10.26
C ILE A 107 6.52 3.75 -9.63
N ALA A 108 7.58 4.07 -10.37
CA ALA A 108 8.94 4.03 -9.83
C ALA A 108 9.13 5.02 -8.67
N GLY A 109 8.58 6.22 -8.78
CA GLY A 109 8.57 7.21 -7.70
C GLY A 109 7.82 6.70 -6.47
N ALA A 110 6.62 6.15 -6.67
CA ALA A 110 5.81 5.54 -5.61
C ALA A 110 6.57 4.43 -4.87
N LEU A 111 7.20 3.50 -5.61
CA LEU A 111 8.00 2.42 -5.03
C LEU A 111 9.22 2.94 -4.28
N SER A 112 9.97 3.87 -4.87
CA SER A 112 11.17 4.45 -4.25
C SER A 112 10.86 5.15 -2.94
N PHE A 113 9.80 5.95 -2.91
CA PHE A 113 9.32 6.63 -1.70
C PHE A 113 8.88 5.62 -0.64
N SER A 114 8.10 4.61 -1.02
CA SER A 114 7.60 3.57 -0.10
C SER A 114 8.73 2.74 0.51
N ILE A 115 9.76 2.39 -0.27
CA ILE A 115 10.97 1.72 0.23
C ILE A 115 11.65 2.59 1.29
N ASN A 116 11.79 3.89 1.01
CA ASN A 116 12.42 4.82 1.94
C ASN A 116 11.62 4.97 3.25
N GLU A 117 10.28 5.02 3.17
CA GLU A 117 9.40 5.04 4.33
C GLU A 117 9.58 3.78 5.21
N ILE A 118 9.63 2.59 4.61
CA ILE A 118 9.88 1.33 5.33
C ILE A 118 11.26 1.32 6.01
N LYS A 119 12.29 1.85 5.34
CA LYS A 119 13.68 1.82 5.86
C LYS A 119 13.92 2.82 7.00
N ASN A 120 13.11 3.84 7.14
CA ASN A 120 13.36 4.97 8.07
C ASN A 120 12.27 5.18 9.13
N ASN A 121 11.40 4.20 9.37
CA ASN A 121 10.26 4.34 10.29
C ASN A 121 10.52 3.86 11.73
N ASN A 122 11.70 3.31 12.04
CA ASN A 122 12.02 2.68 13.33
C ASN A 122 11.10 1.51 13.70
N ILE A 123 10.56 0.80 12.71
CA ILE A 123 9.77 -0.42 12.88
C ILE A 123 10.58 -1.60 12.33
N ASP A 124 10.62 -2.70 13.08
CA ASP A 124 11.13 -3.98 12.61
C ASP A 124 9.97 -4.91 12.32
N SER A 125 10.06 -5.74 11.30
CA SER A 125 8.95 -6.62 10.93
C SER A 125 9.38 -7.96 10.37
N GLY A 126 8.50 -8.95 10.52
CA GLY A 126 8.66 -10.26 9.91
C GLY A 126 8.48 -10.24 8.38
N ARG A 127 7.63 -9.35 7.88
CA ARG A 127 7.37 -9.16 6.44
C ARG A 127 7.21 -7.69 6.10
N LYS A 128 7.64 -7.33 4.88
CA LYS A 128 7.53 -5.97 4.34
C LYS A 128 6.83 -6.02 2.99
N VAL A 129 5.76 -5.26 2.85
CA VAL A 129 4.92 -5.25 1.64
C VAL A 129 4.64 -3.81 1.21
N ILE A 130 4.78 -3.56 -0.08
CA ILE A 130 4.25 -2.37 -0.75
C ILE A 130 3.11 -2.83 -1.65
N ASP A 131 1.92 -2.30 -1.40
CA ASP A 131 0.73 -2.50 -2.21
C ASP A 131 0.50 -1.29 -3.09
N VAL A 132 0.74 -1.44 -4.41
CA VAL A 132 0.56 -0.36 -5.38
C VAL A 132 -0.78 -0.49 -6.06
N SER A 133 -1.67 0.49 -5.88
CA SER A 133 -2.89 0.62 -6.67
C SER A 133 -2.72 1.69 -7.76
N GLY A 134 -3.23 1.40 -8.97
CA GLY A 134 -3.18 2.34 -10.09
C GLY A 134 -3.98 1.86 -11.30
N ASP A 135 -4.34 2.82 -12.17
CA ASP A 135 -5.18 2.65 -13.36
C ASP A 135 -4.44 2.88 -14.69
N GLY A 136 -3.13 3.14 -14.63
CA GLY A 136 -2.32 3.43 -15.81
C GLY A 136 -0.88 2.94 -15.75
N ARG A 137 -0.24 2.91 -16.92
CA ARG A 137 1.20 2.64 -17.02
C ARG A 137 2.00 3.87 -16.62
N ALA A 138 3.19 3.61 -16.12
CA ALA A 138 4.14 4.69 -15.88
C ALA A 138 4.46 5.45 -17.19
N ASN A 139 4.26 6.76 -17.13
CA ASN A 139 4.60 7.69 -18.22
C ASN A 139 5.61 8.76 -17.77
N ASN A 140 6.11 8.64 -16.53
CA ASN A 140 7.11 9.51 -15.94
C ASN A 140 8.10 8.70 -15.10
N GLY A 141 9.34 9.18 -15.00
CA GLY A 141 10.40 8.52 -14.27
C GLY A 141 11.02 7.32 -15.01
N ILE A 142 11.78 6.51 -14.29
CA ILE A 142 12.40 5.29 -14.82
C ILE A 142 11.40 4.13 -14.82
N HIS A 143 11.74 3.05 -15.52
CA HIS A 143 10.86 1.89 -15.58
C HIS A 143 10.69 1.25 -14.18
N PRO A 144 9.45 0.96 -13.74
CA PRO A 144 9.16 0.47 -12.38
C PRO A 144 9.95 -0.78 -11.98
N MET A 145 10.25 -1.67 -12.94
CA MET A 145 11.03 -2.88 -12.71
C MET A 145 12.38 -2.62 -12.03
N ASN A 146 13.01 -1.48 -12.31
CA ASN A 146 14.30 -1.14 -11.71
C ASN A 146 14.17 -0.95 -10.20
N ILE A 147 13.15 -0.23 -9.77
CA ILE A 147 12.90 0.02 -8.34
C ILE A 147 12.27 -1.20 -7.67
N ARG A 148 11.38 -1.93 -8.35
CA ARG A 148 10.86 -3.20 -7.88
C ARG A 148 11.98 -4.19 -7.54
N ASN A 149 13.01 -4.28 -8.37
CA ASN A 149 14.15 -5.16 -8.12
C ASN A 149 14.93 -4.73 -6.87
N LEU A 150 15.09 -3.42 -6.64
CA LEU A 150 15.68 -2.90 -5.40
C LEU A 150 14.81 -3.26 -4.18
N ALA A 151 13.48 -3.18 -4.28
CA ALA A 151 12.59 -3.64 -3.22
C ALA A 151 12.82 -5.12 -2.87
N ILE A 152 12.96 -5.98 -3.88
CA ILE A 152 13.22 -7.41 -3.68
C ILE A 152 14.58 -7.64 -2.99
N GLU A 153 15.62 -6.91 -3.35
CA GLU A 153 16.94 -6.97 -2.71
C GLU A 153 16.88 -6.59 -1.22
N GLU A 154 15.94 -5.69 -0.85
CA GLU A 154 15.66 -5.29 0.54
C GLU A 154 14.62 -6.20 1.23
N ASN A 155 14.30 -7.35 0.65
CA ASN A 155 13.28 -8.30 1.13
C ASN A 155 11.88 -7.67 1.25
N ILE A 156 11.56 -6.72 0.41
CA ILE A 156 10.23 -6.11 0.31
C ILE A 156 9.48 -6.75 -0.85
N THR A 157 8.26 -7.23 -0.59
CA THR A 157 7.37 -7.72 -1.62
C THR A 157 6.54 -6.57 -2.18
N VAL A 158 6.42 -6.49 -3.50
CA VAL A 158 5.55 -5.53 -4.18
C VAL A 158 4.35 -6.25 -4.75
N ASN A 159 3.17 -5.93 -4.24
CA ASN A 159 1.88 -6.40 -4.74
C ASN A 159 1.17 -5.30 -5.53
N GLY A 160 0.13 -5.64 -6.30
CA GLY A 160 -0.63 -4.69 -7.09
C GLY A 160 -2.14 -4.80 -6.90
N LEU A 161 -2.84 -3.66 -6.97
CA LEU A 161 -4.27 -3.58 -7.23
C LEU A 161 -4.43 -2.78 -8.52
N VAL A 162 -4.79 -3.46 -9.60
CA VAL A 162 -4.83 -2.91 -10.95
C VAL A 162 -6.27 -2.57 -11.31
N ILE A 163 -6.53 -1.33 -11.69
CA ILE A 163 -7.86 -0.87 -12.13
C ILE A 163 -7.80 -0.74 -13.66
N ILE A 164 -8.61 -1.54 -14.37
CA ILE A 164 -8.50 -1.68 -15.84
C ILE A 164 -9.55 -0.87 -16.63
N ASN A 165 -10.17 0.13 -15.98
CA ASN A 165 -11.24 0.94 -16.56
C ASN A 165 -10.84 1.66 -17.87
N GLU A 166 -9.63 2.18 -17.96
CA GLU A 166 -9.16 2.99 -19.08
C GLU A 166 -8.09 2.28 -19.94
N GLU A 167 -7.28 1.40 -19.32
CA GLU A 167 -6.16 0.78 -20.00
C GLU A 167 -6.28 -0.76 -20.04
N PRO A 168 -6.77 -1.33 -21.14
CA PRO A 168 -6.78 -2.77 -21.35
C PRO A 168 -5.36 -3.37 -21.29
N PHE A 169 -5.19 -4.55 -20.69
CA PHE A 169 -3.90 -5.25 -20.51
C PHE A 169 -2.92 -4.57 -19.54
N LEU A 170 -3.41 -3.71 -18.66
CA LEU A 170 -2.61 -3.10 -17.59
C LEU A 170 -2.11 -4.18 -16.61
N ASP A 171 -2.91 -5.22 -16.37
CA ASP A 171 -2.57 -6.40 -15.59
C ASP A 171 -1.26 -7.06 -16.06
N GLY A 172 -1.11 -7.28 -17.35
CA GLY A 172 0.11 -7.82 -17.92
C GLY A 172 1.33 -6.88 -17.79
N TYR A 173 1.12 -5.58 -17.73
CA TYR A 173 2.17 -4.62 -17.43
C TYR A 173 2.61 -4.69 -15.96
N PHE A 174 1.65 -4.75 -15.03
CA PHE A 174 1.95 -4.91 -13.61
C PHE A 174 2.65 -6.22 -13.31
N GLU A 175 2.18 -7.33 -13.90
CA GLU A 175 2.78 -8.65 -13.73
C GLU A 175 4.26 -8.68 -14.14
N ARG A 176 4.59 -8.10 -15.28
CA ARG A 176 5.97 -8.11 -15.79
C ARG A 176 6.89 -7.08 -15.15
N GLY A 177 6.36 -5.90 -14.78
CA GLY A 177 7.18 -4.74 -14.46
C GLY A 177 7.01 -4.14 -13.07
N VAL A 178 5.91 -4.42 -12.37
CA VAL A 178 5.59 -3.76 -11.11
C VAL A 178 5.64 -4.72 -9.93
N ILE A 179 4.87 -5.81 -9.96
CA ILE A 179 4.85 -6.75 -8.84
C ILE A 179 6.12 -7.61 -8.81
N GLY A 180 6.49 -8.05 -7.61
CA GLY A 180 7.65 -8.93 -7.43
C GLY A 180 7.98 -9.18 -5.97
N GLY A 181 8.87 -10.15 -5.75
CA GLY A 181 9.22 -10.60 -4.41
C GLY A 181 8.49 -11.88 -4.02
N ARG A 182 8.71 -12.30 -2.78
CA ARG A 182 8.21 -13.60 -2.30
C ARG A 182 6.68 -13.60 -2.18
N GLY A 183 6.03 -14.47 -2.96
CA GLY A 183 4.58 -14.61 -2.94
C GLY A 183 3.82 -13.41 -3.50
N ALA A 184 4.49 -12.55 -4.29
CA ALA A 184 3.88 -11.39 -4.92
C ALA A 184 2.65 -11.76 -5.73
N PHE A 185 1.63 -10.93 -5.67
CA PHE A 185 0.38 -11.11 -6.39
C PHE A 185 -0.27 -9.77 -6.73
N MET A 186 -1.26 -9.81 -7.60
CA MET A 186 -2.12 -8.67 -7.85
C MET A 186 -3.60 -9.07 -7.79
N MET A 187 -4.45 -8.10 -7.55
CA MET A 187 -5.89 -8.15 -7.75
C MET A 187 -6.26 -7.20 -8.89
N ILE A 188 -7.34 -7.51 -9.59
CA ILE A 188 -7.83 -6.72 -10.72
C ILE A 188 -9.23 -6.22 -10.37
N ALA A 189 -9.42 -4.90 -10.43
CA ALA A 189 -10.70 -4.24 -10.39
C ALA A 189 -11.09 -3.82 -11.81
N GLU A 190 -12.34 -4.03 -12.21
CA GLU A 190 -12.82 -3.59 -13.52
C GLU A 190 -12.90 -2.05 -13.58
N ASP A 191 -13.30 -1.44 -12.47
CA ASP A 191 -13.32 0.01 -12.28
C ASP A 191 -13.18 0.37 -10.78
N TYR A 192 -13.20 1.66 -10.45
CA TYR A 192 -13.10 2.13 -9.07
C TYR A 192 -14.28 1.73 -8.16
N ARG A 193 -15.44 1.32 -8.72
CA ARG A 193 -16.56 0.80 -7.93
C ARG A 193 -16.26 -0.57 -7.36
N ASP A 194 -15.43 -1.36 -8.05
CA ASP A 194 -14.97 -2.67 -7.58
C ASP A 194 -13.82 -2.58 -6.57
N TYR A 195 -13.18 -1.42 -6.47
CA TYR A 195 -12.00 -1.21 -5.63
C TYR A 195 -12.21 -1.70 -4.18
N ALA A 196 -13.36 -1.37 -3.58
CA ALA A 196 -13.65 -1.74 -2.20
C ALA A 196 -13.68 -3.25 -1.96
N ALA A 197 -14.22 -4.02 -2.92
CA ALA A 197 -14.25 -5.48 -2.84
C ALA A 197 -12.84 -6.06 -3.04
N MET A 198 -12.09 -5.51 -3.98
CA MET A 198 -10.74 -5.99 -4.30
C MET A 198 -9.74 -5.68 -3.20
N ILE A 199 -9.75 -4.47 -2.61
CA ILE A 199 -8.85 -4.12 -1.50
C ILE A 199 -9.14 -4.95 -0.26
N LEU A 200 -10.41 -5.28 0.02
CA LEU A 200 -10.76 -6.18 1.11
C LEU A 200 -10.13 -7.57 0.93
N GLN A 201 -10.33 -8.19 -0.24
CA GLN A 201 -9.76 -9.50 -0.54
C GLN A 201 -8.24 -9.48 -0.54
N LYS A 202 -7.66 -8.39 -1.03
CA LYS A 202 -6.23 -8.18 -1.08
C LYS A 202 -5.62 -8.11 0.32
N LEU A 203 -6.19 -7.31 1.21
CA LEU A 203 -5.75 -7.20 2.61
C LEU A 203 -5.85 -8.53 3.35
N LEU A 204 -6.93 -9.28 3.15
CA LEU A 204 -7.09 -10.61 3.74
C LEU A 204 -5.96 -11.56 3.31
N ARG A 205 -5.57 -11.51 2.03
CA ARG A 205 -4.48 -12.32 1.51
C ARG A 205 -3.11 -11.85 2.02
N GLU A 206 -2.87 -10.56 2.10
CA GLU A 206 -1.61 -9.99 2.57
C GLU A 206 -1.38 -10.24 4.05
N ILE A 207 -2.39 -10.01 4.88
CA ILE A 207 -2.31 -10.18 6.33
C ILE A 207 -2.24 -11.66 6.68
N GLY A 208 -3.07 -12.49 6.04
CA GLY A 208 -3.15 -13.94 6.30
C GLY A 208 -1.95 -14.77 5.82
N MET A 209 -0.98 -14.21 5.09
CA MET A 209 0.22 -14.94 4.71
C MET A 209 1.10 -15.24 5.94
N PRO A 210 1.54 -16.49 6.13
CA PRO A 210 2.38 -16.85 7.28
C PRO A 210 3.72 -16.11 7.22
N VAL A 211 4.17 -15.65 8.38
CA VAL A 211 5.55 -15.20 8.59
C VAL A 211 6.45 -16.43 8.51
N SER A 212 7.49 -16.37 7.70
CA SER A 212 8.39 -17.53 7.45
C SER A 212 9.69 -17.39 8.22
#